data_bc10089a601d9c22e0f5ab09cf246864
#
_entry.id   bc10089a601d9c22e0f5ab09cf246864
#
_cell.length_a   1.000
_cell.length_b   1.000
_cell.length_c   1.000
_cell.angle_alpha   90.00
_cell.angle_beta   90.00
_cell.angle_gamma   90.00
#
_symmetry.space_group_name_H-M   'P 1'
#
loop_
_entity.id
_entity.type
_entity.pdbx_description
1 polymer ?
#
loop_
_entity_poly.entity_id
_entity_poly.type
_entity_poly.pdbx_seq_one_letter_code
_entity_poly.pdbx_strand_id
1 'polypeptide(L)'
;MATEITLAGFPLQTTDKVRYADTDRQGHVNNAVFSTFLETGRVELLYSTSCPLSDAASEFVIVKLSLEFRAEIRWPGTVQIGTRVASISRSSVTLEQAVFQGEQCAAVA
;
A
#
# COMPACT_ATOMS: atom_id res chain seq x y z
N MET A 1 -5.55 0.02 24.71
CA MET A 1 -4.40 0.68 24.09
C MET A 1 -4.30 0.24 22.63
N ALA A 2 -4.16 1.16 21.71
CA ALA A 2 -4.05 0.81 20.31
C ALA A 2 -2.73 0.10 20.03
N THR A 3 -2.78 -0.97 19.26
CA THR A 3 -1.58 -1.66 18.82
C THR A 3 -0.86 -0.81 17.79
N GLU A 4 0.43 -0.62 17.97
CA GLU A 4 1.24 0.09 17.00
C GLU A 4 1.35 -0.73 15.72
N ILE A 5 1.13 -0.06 14.57
CA ILE A 5 1.26 -0.71 13.27
C ILE A 5 2.70 -0.60 12.83
N THR A 6 3.33 -1.73 12.57
CA THR A 6 4.72 -1.80 12.12
C THR A 6 4.82 -2.54 10.79
N LEU A 7 5.83 -2.20 10.01
CA LEU A 7 6.08 -2.86 8.72
C LEU A 7 6.31 -4.36 8.89
N ALA A 8 6.93 -4.76 9.99
CA ALA A 8 7.19 -6.16 10.29
C ALA A 8 5.91 -7.01 10.40
N GLY A 9 4.76 -6.38 10.65
CA GLY A 9 3.47 -7.06 10.71
C GLY A 9 2.90 -7.46 9.35
N PHE A 10 3.56 -7.07 8.25
CA PHE A 10 3.09 -7.36 6.90
C PHE A 10 4.01 -8.35 6.23
N PRO A 11 3.49 -9.49 5.74
CA PRO A 11 4.32 -10.52 5.10
C PRO A 11 4.90 -10.08 3.76
N LEU A 12 4.20 -9.23 3.01
CA LEU A 12 4.72 -8.67 1.78
C LEU A 12 5.10 -7.21 2.01
N GLN A 13 6.33 -6.86 1.65
CA GLN A 13 6.84 -5.50 1.79
C GLN A 13 7.40 -5.05 0.44
N THR A 14 6.92 -3.93 -0.04
CA THR A 14 7.30 -3.37 -1.33
C THR A 14 7.90 -2.00 -1.11
N THR A 15 8.98 -1.69 -1.83
CA THR A 15 9.60 -0.37 -1.78
C THR A 15 9.23 0.40 -3.05
N ASP A 16 8.90 1.68 -2.89
CA ASP A 16 8.66 2.56 -4.01
C ASP A 16 9.39 3.89 -3.77
N LYS A 17 9.70 4.57 -4.84
CA LYS A 17 10.39 5.86 -4.77
C LYS A 17 9.40 6.99 -4.74
N VAL A 18 9.65 7.98 -3.89
CA VAL A 18 8.92 9.25 -3.93
C VAL A 18 9.53 10.09 -5.04
N ARG A 19 8.71 10.51 -6.01
CA ARG A 19 9.16 11.35 -7.12
C ARG A 19 8.82 12.80 -6.81
N TYR A 20 9.62 13.72 -7.37
CA TYR A 20 9.30 15.13 -7.24
C TYR A 20 7.90 15.46 -7.78
N ALA A 21 7.51 14.80 -8.87
CA ALA A 21 6.18 14.96 -9.46
C ALA A 21 5.05 14.50 -8.53
N ASP A 22 5.35 13.72 -7.49
CA ASP A 22 4.35 13.26 -6.52
C ASP A 22 3.98 14.33 -5.50
N THR A 23 4.76 15.41 -5.41
CA THR A 23 4.57 16.44 -4.39
C THR A 23 3.55 17.47 -4.80
N ASP A 24 2.91 18.06 -3.80
CA ASP A 24 1.99 19.16 -3.99
C ASP A 24 2.69 20.51 -3.73
N ARG A 25 1.90 21.58 -3.74
CA ARG A 25 2.41 22.94 -3.54
C ARG A 25 3.11 23.11 -2.18
N GLN A 26 2.75 22.32 -1.19
CA GLN A 26 3.33 22.41 0.17
C GLN A 26 4.59 21.56 0.34
N GLY A 27 5.02 20.85 -0.69
CA GLY A 27 6.19 20.00 -0.64
C GLY A 27 5.95 18.63 -0.03
N HIS A 28 4.69 18.27 0.18
CA HIS A 28 4.30 16.94 0.67
C HIS A 28 3.78 16.10 -0.49
N VAL A 29 3.87 14.79 -0.34
CA VAL A 29 3.27 13.89 -1.32
C VAL A 29 1.76 14.16 -1.36
N ASN A 30 1.25 14.37 -2.57
CA ASN A 30 -0.17 14.60 -2.80
C ASN A 30 -0.98 13.40 -2.31
N ASN A 31 -2.11 13.67 -1.66
CA ASN A 31 -2.97 12.61 -1.11
C ASN A 31 -3.36 11.55 -2.14
N ALA A 32 -3.56 11.94 -3.39
CA ALA A 32 -3.90 10.99 -4.46
C ALA A 32 -2.78 9.98 -4.75
N VAL A 33 -1.53 10.34 -4.50
CA VAL A 33 -0.38 9.47 -4.76
C VAL A 33 -0.30 8.32 -3.76
N PHE A 34 -0.87 8.49 -2.57
CA PHE A 34 -0.95 7.39 -1.60
C PHE A 34 -1.66 6.17 -2.20
N SER A 35 -2.71 6.42 -2.99
CA SER A 35 -3.40 5.33 -3.69
C SER A 35 -2.50 4.65 -4.70
N THR A 36 -1.61 5.37 -5.34
CA THR A 36 -0.63 4.82 -6.29
C THR A 36 0.39 3.92 -5.58
N PHE A 37 0.86 4.32 -4.41
CA PHE A 37 1.76 3.48 -3.62
C PHE A 37 1.07 2.19 -3.20
N LEU A 38 -0.18 2.28 -2.76
CA LEU A 38 -0.95 1.10 -2.37
C LEU A 38 -1.16 0.17 -3.56
N GLU A 39 -1.40 0.72 -4.74
CA GLU A 39 -1.53 -0.07 -5.97
C GLU A 39 -0.26 -0.87 -6.26
N THR A 40 0.91 -0.26 -6.08
CA THR A 40 2.19 -0.94 -6.26
C THR A 40 2.28 -2.18 -5.36
N GLY A 41 1.88 -2.05 -4.10
CA GLY A 41 1.87 -3.19 -3.18
C GLY A 41 0.87 -4.26 -3.58
N ARG A 42 -0.33 -3.87 -4.02
CA ARG A 42 -1.35 -4.82 -4.45
C ARG A 42 -0.93 -5.60 -5.68
N VAL A 43 -0.34 -4.91 -6.65
CA VAL A 43 0.10 -5.54 -7.90
C VAL A 43 1.15 -6.60 -7.61
N GLU A 44 2.08 -6.33 -6.73
CA GLU A 44 3.07 -7.34 -6.34
C GLU A 44 2.44 -8.56 -5.68
N LEU A 45 1.49 -8.34 -4.78
CA LEU A 45 0.81 -9.46 -4.13
C LEU A 45 0.02 -10.30 -5.12
N LEU A 46 -0.74 -9.65 -6.00
CA LEU A 46 -1.70 -10.35 -6.86
C LEU A 46 -1.06 -10.97 -8.08
N TYR A 47 0.02 -10.40 -8.60
CA TYR A 47 0.53 -10.77 -9.92
C TYR A 47 2.01 -11.12 -9.98
N SER A 48 2.83 -10.64 -9.05
CA SER A 48 4.28 -10.76 -9.15
C SER A 48 4.91 -11.74 -8.16
N THR A 49 4.14 -12.28 -7.23
CA THR A 49 4.65 -13.23 -6.25
C THR A 49 4.76 -14.63 -6.86
N SER A 50 5.55 -15.51 -6.21
CA SER A 50 5.67 -16.90 -6.65
C SER A 50 4.36 -17.68 -6.54
N CYS A 51 3.41 -17.20 -5.74
CA CYS A 51 2.09 -17.81 -5.59
C CYS A 51 1.01 -16.75 -5.84
N PRO A 52 0.83 -16.31 -7.08
CA PRO A 52 -0.12 -15.25 -7.38
C PRO A 52 -1.55 -15.72 -7.11
N LEU A 53 -2.39 -14.80 -6.63
CA LEU A 53 -3.79 -15.08 -6.35
C LEU A 53 -4.65 -15.08 -7.62
N SER A 54 -4.14 -14.51 -8.71
CA SER A 54 -4.84 -14.52 -9.99
C SER A 54 -4.26 -15.59 -10.91
N ASP A 55 -5.09 -16.10 -11.80
CA ASP A 55 -4.65 -16.98 -12.89
C ASP A 55 -4.91 -16.29 -14.24
N ALA A 56 -4.61 -17.00 -15.33
CA ALA A 56 -4.75 -16.45 -16.67
C ALA A 56 -6.19 -16.09 -17.04
N ALA A 57 -7.17 -16.67 -16.36
CA ALA A 57 -8.60 -16.44 -16.64
C ALA A 57 -9.24 -15.44 -15.68
N SER A 58 -8.51 -15.01 -14.64
CA SER A 58 -9.04 -14.16 -13.58
C SER A 58 -8.39 -12.79 -13.59
N GLU A 59 -9.18 -11.77 -13.34
CA GLU A 59 -8.72 -10.41 -13.18
C GLU A 59 -9.27 -9.85 -11.88
N PHE A 60 -8.45 -9.03 -11.20
CA PHE A 60 -8.90 -8.34 -10.00
C PHE A 60 -9.26 -6.91 -10.34
N VAL A 61 -10.41 -6.46 -9.85
CA VAL A 61 -10.81 -5.06 -9.90
C VAL A 61 -11.06 -4.58 -8.49
N ILE A 62 -10.64 -3.36 -8.20
CA ILE A 62 -10.90 -2.76 -6.91
C ILE A 62 -12.36 -2.30 -6.86
N VAL A 63 -13.06 -2.69 -5.81
CA VAL A 63 -14.46 -2.30 -5.62
C VAL A 63 -14.65 -1.38 -4.42
N LYS A 64 -13.66 -1.34 -3.52
CA LYS A 64 -13.72 -0.45 -2.36
C LYS A 64 -12.30 -0.19 -1.87
N LEU A 65 -12.02 1.05 -1.56
CA LEU A 65 -10.78 1.45 -0.90
C LEU A 65 -11.14 2.36 0.27
N SER A 66 -10.67 1.97 1.46
CA SER A 66 -10.71 2.83 2.65
C SER A 66 -9.29 3.23 2.97
N LEU A 67 -9.04 4.51 3.14
CA LEU A 67 -7.69 5.04 3.32
C LEU A 67 -7.68 6.06 4.44
N GLU A 68 -6.86 5.82 5.44
CA GLU A 68 -6.66 6.74 6.55
C GLU A 68 -5.27 7.35 6.46
N PHE A 69 -5.20 8.66 6.38
CA PHE A 69 -3.94 9.40 6.37
C PHE A 69 -3.52 9.68 7.81
N ARG A 70 -2.27 9.33 8.16
CA ARG A 70 -1.76 9.50 9.52
C ARG A 70 -0.58 10.45 9.61
N ALA A 71 0.19 10.58 8.54
CA ALA A 71 1.36 11.45 8.51
C ALA A 71 1.68 11.85 7.08
N GLU A 72 2.47 12.90 6.94
CA GLU A 72 2.94 13.37 5.64
C GLU A 72 4.07 12.49 5.14
N ILE A 73 4.14 12.36 3.82
CA ILE A 73 5.29 11.75 3.14
C ILE A 73 6.02 12.87 2.42
N ARG A 74 7.34 12.88 2.53
CA ARG A 74 8.17 13.95 1.99
C ARG A 74 9.11 13.45 0.90
N TRP A 75 9.43 14.34 -0.01
CA TRP A 75 10.43 14.16 -1.04
C TRP A 75 11.72 14.87 -0.61
N PRO A 76 12.92 14.34 -0.88
CA PRO A 76 13.17 13.04 -1.53
C PRO A 76 13.08 11.86 -0.55
N GLY A 77 13.01 10.67 -1.10
CA GLY A 77 13.06 9.45 -0.30
C GLY A 77 12.33 8.30 -0.94
N THR A 78 12.13 7.28 -0.13
CA THR A 78 11.40 6.08 -0.51
C THR A 78 10.30 5.82 0.51
N VAL A 79 9.36 5.00 0.11
CA VAL A 79 8.32 4.47 1.02
C VAL A 79 8.35 2.96 0.97
N GLN A 80 7.95 2.33 2.06
CA GLN A 80 7.69 0.90 2.12
C GLN A 80 6.20 0.69 2.24
N ILE A 81 5.67 -0.21 1.45
CA ILE A 81 4.26 -0.58 1.48
C ILE A 81 4.15 -1.99 2.02
N GLY A 82 3.48 -2.14 3.16
CA GLY A 82 3.15 -3.45 3.70
C GLY A 82 1.78 -3.88 3.17
N THR A 83 1.67 -5.15 2.79
CA THR A 83 0.43 -5.72 2.27
C THR A 83 0.21 -7.08 2.89
N ARG A 84 -1.03 -7.35 3.31
CA ARG A 84 -1.41 -8.67 3.79
C ARG A 84 -2.87 -8.95 3.42
N VAL A 85 -3.18 -10.24 3.31
CA VAL A 85 -4.56 -10.68 3.05
C VAL A 85 -5.29 -10.72 4.39
N ALA A 86 -6.36 -9.94 4.50
CA ALA A 86 -7.20 -9.93 5.69
C ALA A 86 -8.24 -11.04 5.63
N SER A 87 -8.85 -11.24 4.46
CA SER A 87 -9.83 -12.30 4.27
C SER A 87 -9.99 -12.64 2.80
N ILE A 88 -10.41 -13.86 2.53
CA ILE A 88 -10.72 -14.33 1.19
C ILE A 88 -12.13 -14.89 1.23
N SER A 89 -12.97 -14.42 0.33
CA SER A 89 -14.28 -14.98 0.12
C SER A 89 -14.35 -15.65 -1.26
N ARG A 90 -15.50 -16.20 -1.61
CA ARG A 90 -15.68 -16.90 -2.87
C ARG A 90 -15.37 -16.04 -4.10
N SER A 91 -15.68 -14.75 -4.03
CA SER A 91 -15.58 -13.85 -5.18
C SER A 91 -14.77 -12.59 -4.89
N SER A 92 -14.18 -12.48 -3.70
CA SER A 92 -13.44 -11.27 -3.35
C SER A 92 -12.30 -11.57 -2.39
N VAL A 93 -11.35 -10.64 -2.37
CA VAL A 93 -10.22 -10.62 -1.44
C VAL A 93 -10.20 -9.28 -0.75
N THR A 94 -10.03 -9.28 0.56
CA THR A 94 -9.81 -8.07 1.34
C THR A 94 -8.36 -7.99 1.76
N LEU A 95 -7.73 -6.88 1.44
CA LEU A 95 -6.33 -6.63 1.78
C LEU A 95 -6.23 -5.54 2.83
N GLU A 96 -5.26 -5.68 3.71
CA GLU A 96 -4.84 -4.62 4.61
C GLU A 96 -3.47 -4.14 4.17
N GLN A 97 -3.30 -2.82 4.11
CA GLN A 97 -2.05 -2.23 3.67
C GLN A 97 -1.68 -1.06 4.57
N ALA A 98 -0.39 -0.76 4.58
CA ALA A 98 0.12 0.44 5.24
C ALA A 98 1.30 0.99 4.44
N VAL A 99 1.46 2.30 4.49
CA VAL A 99 2.58 2.99 3.85
C VAL A 99 3.45 3.60 4.93
N PHE A 100 4.74 3.33 4.84
CA PHE A 100 5.73 3.82 5.81
C PHE A 100 6.78 4.66 5.11
N GLN A 101 7.18 5.73 5.75
CA GLN A 101 8.41 6.43 5.38
C GLN A 101 9.32 6.39 6.61
N GLY A 102 10.45 5.67 6.47
CA GLY A 102 11.25 5.33 7.63
C GLY A 102 10.45 4.44 8.57
N GLU A 103 10.45 4.78 9.84
CA GLU A 103 9.68 4.02 10.85
C GLU A 103 8.27 4.55 11.05
N GLN A 104 7.94 5.67 10.40
CA GLN A 104 6.65 6.31 10.57
C GLN A 104 5.61 5.72 9.64
N CYS A 105 4.49 5.26 10.21
CA CYS A 105 3.33 4.87 9.42
C CYS A 105 2.60 6.12 8.94
N ALA A 106 2.58 6.33 7.64
CA ALA A 106 1.97 7.51 7.04
C ALA A 106 0.51 7.29 6.66
N ALA A 107 0.11 6.05 6.39
CA ALA A 107 -1.27 5.75 6.02
C ALA A 107 -1.57 4.27 6.24
N VAL A 108 -2.85 3.97 6.47
CA VAL A 108 -3.37 2.60 6.50
C VAL A 108 -4.59 2.51 5.60
N ALA A 109 -4.76 1.33 5.03
CA ALA A 109 -5.85 1.09 4.11
C ALA A 109 -6.41 -0.33 4.26
#